data_5689083e9068976e5c5005ae4d273511
#
_entry.id   5689083e9068976e5c5005ae4d273511
#
_cell.length_a   1.000
_cell.length_b   1.000
_cell.length_c   1.000
_cell.angle_alpha   90.00
_cell.angle_beta   90.00
_cell.angle_gamma   90.00
#
_symmetry.space_group_name_H-M   'P 1'
#
loop_
_entity.id
_entity.type
_entity.pdbx_description
1 polymer ?
#
loop_
_entity_poly.entity_id
_entity_poly.type
_entity_poly.pdbx_seq_one_letter_code
_entity_poly.pdbx_strand_id
1 'polypeptide(L)'
;VELPMTENHPFNNKNFYGATKIAGEAMARAFHHRYGLPVVGLRYMNVYGPRQDYQGAYIAVIMKMLDAIDRGEGPTILGDGSEAFDFVAVEDCGKANLCAMRADIVDRFY
;
A
#
# COMPACT_ATOMS: atom_id res chain seq x y z
N VAL A 1 -17.05 3.83 -1.16
CA VAL A 1 -15.96 3.04 -1.78
C VAL A 1 -16.61 1.87 -2.46
N GLU A 2 -16.32 1.66 -3.73
CA GLU A 2 -16.75 0.49 -4.49
C GLU A 2 -15.77 -0.66 -4.21
N LEU A 3 -16.29 -1.83 -3.87
CA LEU A 3 -15.49 -3.02 -3.57
C LEU A 3 -15.86 -4.17 -4.53
N PRO A 4 -14.88 -4.95 -4.99
CA PRO A 4 -13.43 -4.74 -4.81
C PRO A 4 -12.94 -3.50 -5.56
N MET A 5 -11.92 -2.82 -5.00
CA MET A 5 -11.28 -1.69 -5.69
C MET A 5 -10.54 -2.19 -6.92
N THR A 6 -10.75 -1.48 -8.03
CA THR A 6 -10.01 -1.71 -9.28
C THR A 6 -8.96 -0.61 -9.49
N GLU A 7 -8.08 -0.78 -10.47
CA GLU A 7 -7.06 0.21 -10.83
C GLU A 7 -7.67 1.56 -11.28
N ASN A 8 -8.94 1.55 -11.70
CA ASN A 8 -9.68 2.75 -12.13
C ASN A 8 -10.43 3.43 -10.96
N HIS A 9 -10.27 2.94 -9.72
CA HIS A 9 -10.91 3.57 -8.57
C HIS A 9 -10.46 5.05 -8.47
N PRO A 10 -11.40 6.00 -8.28
CA PRO A 10 -11.06 7.42 -8.22
C PRO A 10 -10.23 7.76 -6.98
N PHE A 11 -9.32 8.72 -7.12
CA PHE A 11 -8.53 9.23 -6.01
C PHE A 11 -9.39 10.10 -5.09
N ASN A 12 -9.77 9.56 -3.95
CA ASN A 12 -10.61 10.24 -2.94
C ASN A 12 -9.86 10.51 -1.63
N ASN A 13 -8.53 10.65 -1.67
CA ASN A 13 -7.74 10.91 -0.49
C ASN A 13 -8.09 12.28 0.14
N LYS A 14 -8.06 12.33 1.48
CA LYS A 14 -8.37 13.55 2.26
C LYS A 14 -7.20 13.95 3.18
N ASN A 15 -6.02 13.40 2.97
CA ASN A 15 -4.85 13.67 3.78
C ASN A 15 -3.60 13.94 2.94
N PHE A 16 -2.61 14.57 3.55
CA PHE A 16 -1.35 14.95 2.87
C PHE A 16 -0.57 13.73 2.38
N TYR A 17 -0.55 12.64 3.12
CA TYR A 17 0.14 11.42 2.71
C TYR A 17 -0.43 10.90 1.38
N GLY A 18 -1.74 10.72 1.29
CA GLY A 18 -2.38 10.29 0.04
C GLY A 18 -2.13 11.27 -1.10
N ALA A 19 -2.14 12.59 -0.83
CA ALA A 19 -1.81 13.60 -1.84
C ALA A 19 -0.38 13.42 -2.38
N THR A 20 0.61 13.15 -1.53
CA THR A 20 1.99 12.89 -1.99
C THR A 20 2.11 11.63 -2.84
N LYS A 21 1.34 10.58 -2.52
CA LYS A 21 1.32 9.34 -3.34
C LYS A 21 0.74 9.59 -4.73
N ILE A 22 -0.36 10.33 -4.84
CA ILE A 22 -0.96 10.72 -6.11
C ILE A 22 0.01 11.61 -6.91
N ALA A 23 0.64 12.58 -6.26
CA ALA A 23 1.62 13.44 -6.90
C ALA A 23 2.81 12.63 -7.45
N GLY A 24 3.32 11.65 -6.69
CA GLY A 24 4.38 10.74 -7.13
C GLY A 24 4.01 9.96 -8.39
N GLU A 25 2.80 9.43 -8.45
CA GLU A 25 2.28 8.73 -9.63
C GLU A 25 2.16 9.66 -10.85
N ALA A 26 1.62 10.86 -10.65
CA ALA A 26 1.51 11.87 -11.71
C ALA A 26 2.90 12.31 -12.22
N MET A 27 3.87 12.48 -11.33
CA MET A 27 5.26 12.81 -11.69
C MET A 27 5.91 11.68 -12.49
N ALA A 28 5.73 10.42 -12.07
CA ALA A 28 6.27 9.27 -12.78
C ALA A 28 5.74 9.21 -14.23
N ARG A 29 4.45 9.44 -14.44
CA ARG A 29 3.84 9.56 -15.78
C ARG A 29 4.44 10.72 -16.57
N ALA A 30 4.62 11.89 -15.95
CA ALA A 30 5.23 13.04 -16.62
C ALA A 30 6.67 12.74 -17.08
N PHE A 31 7.47 12.03 -16.28
CA PHE A 31 8.80 11.57 -16.66
C PHE A 31 8.75 10.58 -17.82
N HIS A 32 7.81 9.63 -17.80
CA HIS A 32 7.61 8.72 -18.93
C HIS A 32 7.32 9.49 -20.22
N HIS A 33 6.32 10.37 -20.21
CA HIS A 33 5.92 11.12 -21.41
C HIS A 33 7.00 12.09 -21.90
N ARG A 34 7.74 12.71 -20.99
CA ARG A 34 8.73 13.73 -21.35
C ARG A 34 10.07 13.14 -21.78
N TYR A 35 10.50 12.04 -21.17
CA TYR A 35 11.84 11.50 -21.32
C TYR A 35 11.89 10.04 -21.79
N GLY A 36 10.75 9.40 -21.99
CA GLY A 36 10.68 7.99 -22.38
C GLY A 36 11.06 7.02 -21.25
N LEU A 37 11.06 7.47 -19.97
CA LEU A 37 11.40 6.60 -18.86
C LEU A 37 10.35 5.49 -18.73
N PRO A 38 10.71 4.20 -18.82
CA PRO A 38 9.75 3.12 -18.61
C PRO A 38 9.32 3.08 -17.15
N VAL A 39 8.02 3.22 -16.89
CA VAL A 39 7.45 3.27 -15.54
C VAL A 39 6.29 2.30 -15.42
N VAL A 40 6.29 1.53 -14.33
CA VAL A 40 5.14 0.78 -13.83
C VAL A 40 4.95 1.14 -12.37
N GLY A 41 3.74 1.53 -11.97
CA GLY A 41 3.41 1.81 -10.57
C GLY A 41 2.64 0.67 -9.95
N LEU A 42 2.99 0.33 -8.71
CA LEU A 42 2.29 -0.67 -7.90
C LEU A 42 1.71 0.00 -6.65
N ARG A 43 0.39 -0.10 -6.48
CA ARG A 43 -0.37 0.51 -5.38
C ARG A 43 -0.61 -0.54 -4.30
N TYR A 44 0.36 -0.69 -3.40
CA TYR A 44 0.21 -1.62 -2.30
C TYR A 44 -0.80 -1.12 -1.27
N MET A 45 -1.64 -2.03 -0.78
CA MET A 45 -2.56 -1.76 0.33
C MET A 45 -1.81 -1.84 1.66
N ASN A 46 -2.26 -2.62 2.62
CA ASN A 46 -1.64 -2.68 3.94
C ASN A 46 -0.54 -3.74 3.96
N VAL A 47 0.69 -3.33 3.65
CA VAL A 47 1.84 -4.24 3.64
C VAL A 47 2.19 -4.66 5.07
N TYR A 48 2.43 -5.95 5.27
CA TYR A 48 2.92 -6.50 6.53
C TYR A 48 4.08 -7.49 6.31
N GLY A 49 4.89 -7.72 7.33
CA GLY A 49 5.97 -8.71 7.25
C GLY A 49 7.10 -8.48 8.24
N PRO A 50 8.14 -9.33 8.18
CA PRO A 50 9.29 -9.24 9.06
C PRO A 50 9.97 -7.86 9.01
N ARG A 51 10.43 -7.37 10.16
CA ARG A 51 11.12 -6.08 10.34
C ARG A 51 10.22 -4.86 10.14
N GLN A 52 8.90 -5.04 10.14
CA GLN A 52 7.99 -3.90 10.16
C GLN A 52 8.15 -3.13 11.47
N ASP A 53 8.22 -1.79 11.38
CA ASP A 53 8.27 -0.93 12.56
C ASP A 53 6.95 -1.01 13.33
N TYR A 54 7.05 -1.29 14.63
CA TYR A 54 5.91 -1.37 15.55
C TYR A 54 5.91 -0.24 16.60
N GLN A 55 6.86 0.69 16.52
CA GLN A 55 7.00 1.82 17.44
C GLN A 55 6.75 3.19 16.79
N GLY A 56 6.56 3.22 15.48
CA GLY A 56 6.35 4.45 14.72
C GLY A 56 4.96 5.08 14.89
N ALA A 57 4.79 6.29 14.39
CA ALA A 57 3.52 7.03 14.45
C ALA A 57 2.40 6.39 13.59
N TYR A 58 2.75 5.59 12.59
CA TYR A 58 1.83 4.90 11.68
C TYR A 58 1.98 3.38 11.79
N ILE A 59 1.65 2.85 12.97
CA ILE A 59 1.72 1.41 13.21
C ILE A 59 0.51 0.73 12.57
N ALA A 60 0.75 -0.25 11.71
CA ALA A 60 -0.33 -1.07 11.15
C ALA A 60 -1.11 -1.77 12.28
N VAL A 61 -2.42 -1.84 12.13
CA VAL A 61 -3.31 -2.43 13.16
C VAL A 61 -2.88 -3.84 13.56
N ILE A 62 -2.41 -4.65 12.60
CA ILE A 62 -1.92 -6.02 12.87
C ILE A 62 -0.72 -6.03 13.83
N MET A 63 0.19 -5.05 13.72
CA MET A 63 1.36 -4.97 14.60
C MET A 63 0.97 -4.61 16.03
N LYS A 64 -0.02 -3.72 16.20
CA LYS A 64 -0.56 -3.39 17.53
C LYS A 64 -1.22 -4.59 18.19
N MET A 65 -1.94 -5.39 17.41
CA MET A 65 -2.57 -6.61 17.92
C MET A 65 -1.53 -7.65 18.34
N LEU A 66 -0.50 -7.87 17.52
CA LEU A 66 0.59 -8.80 17.83
C LEU A 66 1.37 -8.36 19.08
N ASP A 67 1.68 -7.07 19.20
CA ASP A 67 2.37 -6.52 20.36
C ASP A 67 1.55 -6.67 21.66
N ALA A 68 0.23 -6.49 21.59
CA ALA A 68 -0.65 -6.73 22.75
C ALA A 68 -0.65 -8.21 23.15
N ILE A 69 -0.73 -9.13 22.17
CA ILE A 69 -0.68 -10.57 22.41
C ILE A 69 0.66 -10.98 23.04
N ASP A 70 1.78 -10.45 22.55
CA ASP A 70 3.11 -10.72 23.09
C ASP A 70 3.25 -10.26 24.55
N ARG A 71 2.54 -9.21 24.95
CA ARG A 71 2.46 -8.76 26.36
C ARG A 71 1.44 -9.55 27.20
N GLY A 72 0.75 -10.51 26.62
CA GLY A 72 -0.31 -11.28 27.30
C GLY A 72 -1.60 -10.47 27.48
N GLU A 73 -1.79 -9.42 26.71
CA GLU A 73 -2.96 -8.54 26.73
C GLU A 73 -3.93 -8.93 25.60
N GLY A 74 -5.22 -8.66 25.79
CA GLY A 74 -6.20 -8.77 24.71
C GLY A 74 -6.03 -7.64 23.70
N PRO A 75 -5.97 -7.93 22.39
CA PRO A 75 -5.89 -6.87 21.38
C PRO A 75 -7.13 -5.98 21.41
N THR A 76 -6.92 -4.67 21.29
CA THR A 76 -8.02 -3.69 21.26
C THR A 76 -8.51 -3.50 19.84
N ILE A 77 -9.80 -3.73 19.62
CA ILE A 77 -10.48 -3.39 18.38
C ILE A 77 -11.09 -1.98 18.55
N LEU A 78 -10.73 -1.08 17.63
CA LEU A 78 -11.33 0.25 17.55
C LEU A 78 -12.47 0.18 16.55
N GLY A 79 -13.70 0.49 16.99
CA GLY A 79 -14.88 0.32 16.19
C GLY A 79 -15.75 -0.86 16.65
N ASP A 80 -16.53 -1.41 15.76
CA ASP A 80 -17.44 -2.53 16.04
C ASP A 80 -16.91 -3.89 15.53
N GLY A 81 -15.70 -3.91 14.97
CA GLY A 81 -15.09 -5.12 14.42
C GLY A 81 -15.52 -5.46 12.99
N SER A 82 -16.30 -4.61 12.34
CA SER A 82 -16.68 -4.77 10.93
C SER A 82 -15.63 -4.21 9.95
N GLU A 83 -14.62 -3.51 10.46
CA GLU A 83 -13.56 -2.94 9.64
C GLU A 83 -12.77 -4.05 8.93
N ALA A 84 -12.68 -3.94 7.62
CA ALA A 84 -11.92 -4.85 6.78
C ALA A 84 -10.74 -4.11 6.12
N PHE A 85 -9.60 -4.77 6.09
CA PHE A 85 -8.37 -4.26 5.45
C PHE A 85 -7.84 -5.30 4.48
N ASP A 86 -7.34 -4.83 3.36
CA ASP A 86 -6.60 -5.67 2.43
C ASP A 86 -5.12 -5.71 2.87
N PHE A 87 -4.69 -6.85 3.37
CA PHE A 87 -3.31 -7.08 3.81
C PHE A 87 -2.51 -7.83 2.75
N VAL A 88 -1.31 -7.34 2.45
CA VAL A 88 -0.39 -7.96 1.50
C VAL A 88 0.96 -8.23 2.16
N ALA A 89 1.49 -9.45 2.00
CA ALA A 89 2.79 -9.81 2.55
C ALA A 89 3.93 -9.07 1.83
N VAL A 90 4.93 -8.62 2.57
CA VAL A 90 6.08 -7.90 1.99
C VAL A 90 6.83 -8.72 0.95
N GLU A 91 6.87 -10.04 1.10
CA GLU A 91 7.45 -10.95 0.12
C GLU A 91 6.70 -10.93 -1.21
N ASP A 92 5.37 -10.79 -1.17
CA ASP A 92 4.55 -10.70 -2.39
C ASP A 92 4.69 -9.32 -3.05
N CYS A 93 4.87 -8.25 -2.26
CA CYS A 93 5.30 -6.96 -2.79
C CYS A 93 6.64 -7.07 -3.53
N GLY A 94 7.62 -7.79 -2.95
CA GLY A 94 8.91 -8.06 -3.59
C GLY A 94 8.75 -8.82 -4.92
N LYS A 95 7.94 -9.85 -4.95
CA LYS A 95 7.62 -10.61 -6.18
C LYS A 95 6.92 -9.73 -7.22
N ALA A 96 5.95 -8.92 -6.81
CA ALA A 96 5.24 -8.00 -7.70
C ALA A 96 6.19 -7.00 -8.38
N ASN A 97 7.16 -6.44 -7.63
CA ASN A 97 8.21 -5.60 -8.20
C ASN A 97 9.03 -6.35 -9.26
N LEU A 98 9.47 -7.57 -8.97
CA LEU A 98 10.22 -8.39 -9.95
C LEU A 98 9.39 -8.71 -11.18
N CYS A 99 8.10 -8.98 -11.03
CA CYS A 99 7.20 -9.20 -12.15
C CYS A 99 7.06 -7.92 -13.00
N ALA A 100 6.85 -6.78 -12.37
CA ALA A 100 6.76 -5.49 -13.06
C ALA A 100 8.03 -5.14 -13.82
N MET A 101 9.22 -5.39 -13.23
CA MET A 101 10.53 -5.17 -13.88
C MET A 101 10.76 -6.06 -15.10
N ARG A 102 10.16 -7.24 -15.15
CA ARG A 102 10.33 -8.22 -16.24
C ARG A 102 9.23 -8.14 -17.30
N ALA A 103 8.13 -7.48 -16.97
CA ALA A 103 6.99 -7.36 -17.89
C ALA A 103 7.30 -6.33 -19.00
N ASP A 104 6.88 -6.64 -20.21
CA ASP A 104 6.94 -5.70 -21.34
C ASP A 104 5.72 -4.76 -21.32
N ILE A 105 5.61 -4.00 -20.23
CA ILE A 105 4.55 -3.02 -20.01
C ILE A 105 5.14 -1.72 -19.50
N VAL A 106 4.58 -0.59 -19.94
CA VAL A 106 4.98 0.74 -19.48
C VAL A 106 3.74 1.63 -19.32
N ASP A 107 3.87 2.68 -18.50
CA ASP A 107 2.82 3.66 -18.19
C ASP A 107 1.53 2.98 -17.66
N ARG A 108 1.70 1.98 -16.82
CA ARG A 108 0.60 1.28 -16.15
C ARG A 108 0.73 1.37 -14.63
N PHE A 109 -0.42 1.42 -13.96
CA PHE A 109 -0.54 1.51 -12.50
C PHE A 109 -1.59 0.50 -12.03
N TYR A 110 -1.17 -0.41 -11.15
CA TYR A 110 -1.94 -1.54 -10.63
C TYR A 110 -2.16 -1.44 -9.13
#